data_b5a564b6b888603f8cf7e64a169255d8
#
_entry.id   b5a564b6b888603f8cf7e64a169255d8
#
_cell.length_a   1.000
_cell.length_b   1.000
_cell.length_c   1.000
_cell.angle_alpha   90.00
_cell.angle_beta   90.00
_cell.angle_gamma   90.00
#
_symmetry.space_group_name_H-M   'P 1'
#
loop_
_entity.id
_entity.type
_entity.pdbx_description
1 polymer ?
#
loop_
_entity_poly.entity_id
_entity_poly.type
_entity_poly.pdbx_seq_one_letter_code
_entity_poly.pdbx_strand_id
1 'polypeptide(L)'
;FAKMIHARNTAYSECSSTGPASVDILKSFIPENELFPPTPGGAWEDHHAFGAWDAEPDSHLLLSMMEKYFGKAENLDQLIENGQFIQTAGMQCLFEEGRRQKPYCSMVLTWCYNEPWPCAAGGSAISWPLKPKPAYFAMKQSCRPVMTTAQIQKLLWTEGEEFKNAIWLLNDSFNEI
;
A
#
# COMPACT_ATOMS: atom_id res chain seq x y z
N PHE A 1 -5.80 5.13 7.24
CA PHE A 1 -5.60 6.58 7.31
C PHE A 1 -5.89 7.13 8.71
N ALA A 2 -7.12 7.10 9.20
CA ALA A 2 -7.49 7.70 10.49
C ALA A 2 -6.60 7.24 11.66
N LYS A 3 -6.23 5.96 11.73
CA LYS A 3 -5.32 5.45 12.77
C LYS A 3 -3.95 6.11 12.72
N MET A 4 -3.39 6.33 11.53
CA MET A 4 -2.08 6.97 11.36
C MET A 4 -2.11 8.45 11.71
N ILE A 5 -3.15 9.17 11.32
CA ILE A 5 -3.32 10.60 11.62
C ILE A 5 -3.36 10.86 13.12
N HIS A 6 -3.93 9.93 13.90
CA HIS A 6 -4.05 10.05 15.36
C HIS A 6 -2.98 9.30 16.15
N ALA A 7 -2.16 8.47 15.47
CA ALA A 7 -1.07 7.77 16.12
C ALA A 7 0.04 8.74 16.53
N ARG A 8 0.74 8.41 17.63
CA ARG A 8 1.94 9.13 18.06
C ARG A 8 2.99 8.14 18.48
N ASN A 9 3.84 7.78 17.55
CA ASN A 9 4.96 6.86 17.77
C ASN A 9 6.27 7.60 17.55
N THR A 10 7.26 7.34 18.40
CA THR A 10 8.61 7.88 18.25
C THR A 10 9.32 7.29 17.04
N ALA A 11 8.90 6.10 16.63
CA ALA A 11 9.40 5.39 15.46
C ALA A 11 8.35 4.40 14.94
N TYR A 12 8.31 4.21 13.63
CA TYR A 12 7.61 3.13 12.95
C TYR A 12 8.67 2.17 12.39
N SER A 13 9.04 1.18 13.21
CA SER A 13 10.12 0.23 12.89
C SER A 13 9.74 -0.78 11.81
N GLU A 14 8.43 -1.06 11.70
CA GLU A 14 7.86 -1.97 10.72
C GLU A 14 6.48 -1.47 10.32
N CYS A 15 6.35 -0.93 9.13
CA CYS A 15 5.06 -0.50 8.63
C CYS A 15 4.92 -0.83 7.15
N SER A 16 3.72 -1.23 6.75
CA SER A 16 3.43 -1.59 5.37
C SER A 16 1.96 -1.38 5.04
N SER A 17 1.70 -1.27 3.75
CA SER A 17 0.42 -1.51 3.12
C SER A 17 0.63 -2.58 2.07
N THR A 18 -0.17 -3.64 2.11
CA THR A 18 -0.02 -4.76 1.19
C THR A 18 -0.71 -4.49 -0.15
N GLY A 19 -0.26 -5.18 -1.19
CA GLY A 19 -0.87 -5.11 -2.51
C GLY A 19 -0.27 -6.14 -3.46
N PRO A 20 -0.99 -6.46 -4.56
CA PRO A 20 -0.59 -7.49 -5.51
C PRO A 20 0.59 -7.08 -6.38
N ALA A 21 1.29 -8.08 -6.92
CA ALA A 21 2.22 -7.92 -8.02
C ALA A 21 1.48 -7.49 -9.30
N SER A 22 2.19 -6.99 -10.31
CA SER A 22 1.60 -6.63 -11.60
C SER A 22 1.16 -7.86 -12.40
N VAL A 23 0.23 -7.67 -13.31
CA VAL A 23 -0.38 -8.76 -14.11
C VAL A 23 0.65 -9.61 -14.84
N ASP A 24 1.66 -9.00 -15.44
CA ASP A 24 2.73 -9.71 -16.15
C ASP A 24 3.61 -10.57 -15.21
N ILE A 25 3.84 -10.08 -13.99
CA ILE A 25 4.54 -10.85 -12.95
C ILE A 25 3.69 -12.03 -12.50
N LEU A 26 2.41 -11.81 -12.20
CA LEU A 26 1.50 -12.91 -11.81
C LEU A 26 1.42 -13.99 -12.87
N LYS A 27 1.28 -13.62 -14.15
CA LYS A 27 1.25 -14.55 -15.28
C LYS A 27 2.53 -15.37 -15.44
N SER A 28 3.63 -14.96 -14.84
CA SER A 28 4.90 -15.71 -14.93
C SER A 28 4.97 -16.92 -13.98
N PHE A 29 4.09 -17.01 -12.98
CA PHE A 29 4.12 -18.11 -12.00
C PHE A 29 2.75 -18.62 -11.55
N ILE A 30 1.64 -17.89 -11.78
CA ILE A 30 0.28 -18.40 -11.52
C ILE A 30 -0.27 -19.01 -12.81
N PRO A 31 -0.78 -20.26 -12.78
CA PRO A 31 -1.44 -20.88 -13.92
C PRO A 31 -2.59 -20.04 -14.47
N GLU A 32 -2.76 -20.02 -15.79
CA GLU A 32 -3.77 -19.16 -16.44
C GLU A 32 -5.19 -19.39 -15.94
N ASN A 33 -5.53 -20.65 -15.66
CA ASN A 33 -6.85 -21.03 -15.13
C ASN A 33 -7.08 -20.66 -13.66
N GLU A 34 -6.04 -20.22 -12.94
CA GLU A 34 -6.13 -19.76 -11.55
C GLU A 34 -5.92 -18.25 -11.40
N LEU A 35 -5.59 -17.53 -12.47
CA LEU A 35 -5.31 -16.10 -12.42
C LEU A 35 -6.51 -15.27 -11.94
N PHE A 36 -7.72 -15.63 -12.33
CA PHE A 36 -8.91 -14.87 -11.95
C PHE A 36 -10.17 -15.74 -11.97
N PRO A 37 -11.04 -15.63 -10.92
CA PRO A 37 -10.81 -14.86 -9.70
C PRO A 37 -9.76 -15.53 -8.78
N PRO A 38 -9.02 -14.74 -7.98
CA PRO A 38 -8.11 -15.32 -7.00
C PRO A 38 -8.90 -16.08 -5.93
N THR A 39 -8.44 -17.28 -5.59
CA THR A 39 -9.10 -18.13 -4.60
C THR A 39 -8.10 -18.69 -3.59
N PRO A 40 -8.48 -18.83 -2.31
CA PRO A 40 -7.68 -19.59 -1.35
C PRO A 40 -7.51 -21.05 -1.76
N GLY A 41 -6.42 -21.70 -1.30
CA GLY A 41 -6.15 -23.12 -1.54
C GLY A 41 -5.56 -23.42 -2.92
N GLY A 42 -5.11 -22.41 -3.66
CA GLY A 42 -4.48 -22.55 -4.97
C GLY A 42 -3.21 -21.72 -5.11
N ALA A 43 -2.77 -21.50 -6.35
CA ALA A 43 -1.50 -20.81 -6.62
C ALA A 43 -1.38 -19.40 -5.98
N TRP A 44 -2.47 -18.70 -5.77
CA TRP A 44 -2.44 -17.42 -5.07
C TRP A 44 -2.02 -17.58 -3.59
N GLU A 45 -2.52 -18.62 -2.90
CA GLU A 45 -2.11 -18.91 -1.52
C GLU A 45 -0.69 -19.44 -1.47
N ASP A 46 -0.33 -20.37 -2.34
CA ASP A 46 1.05 -20.88 -2.48
C ASP A 46 2.06 -19.75 -2.69
N HIS A 47 1.63 -18.68 -3.37
CA HIS A 47 2.40 -17.46 -3.60
C HIS A 47 2.04 -16.29 -2.65
N HIS A 48 1.59 -16.60 -1.42
CA HIS A 48 1.51 -15.68 -0.27
C HIS A 48 0.40 -14.62 -0.33
N ALA A 49 -0.61 -14.76 -1.18
CA ALA A 49 -1.71 -13.81 -1.24
C ALA A 49 -2.77 -14.03 -0.15
N PHE A 50 -2.95 -15.29 0.28
CA PHE A 50 -3.92 -15.71 1.29
C PHE A 50 -3.23 -16.41 2.46
N GLY A 51 -3.90 -16.48 3.62
CA GLY A 51 -3.49 -17.27 4.78
C GLY A 51 -2.15 -16.88 5.41
N ALA A 52 -1.55 -15.78 5.01
CA ALA A 52 -0.26 -15.33 5.53
C ALA A 52 -0.38 -14.93 7.02
N TRP A 53 0.56 -15.42 7.84
CA TRP A 53 0.67 -15.06 9.26
C TRP A 53 -0.53 -15.46 10.14
N ASP A 54 -1.23 -16.53 9.81
CA ASP A 54 -2.49 -16.92 10.48
C ASP A 54 -3.51 -15.78 10.57
N ALA A 55 -3.42 -14.81 9.66
CA ALA A 55 -4.29 -13.66 9.57
C ALA A 55 -5.57 -13.97 8.79
N GLU A 56 -6.39 -12.95 8.57
CA GLU A 56 -7.59 -13.04 7.74
C GLU A 56 -7.30 -13.70 6.38
N PRO A 57 -8.19 -14.50 5.84
CA PRO A 57 -7.96 -15.27 4.62
C PRO A 57 -7.40 -14.46 3.43
N ASP A 58 -7.77 -13.19 3.34
CA ASP A 58 -7.35 -12.27 2.27
C ASP A 58 -6.30 -11.23 2.74
N SER A 59 -5.52 -11.54 3.77
CA SER A 59 -4.68 -10.59 4.50
C SER A 59 -3.69 -9.78 3.66
N HIS A 60 -3.08 -10.38 2.65
CA HIS A 60 -2.12 -9.70 1.77
C HIS A 60 -2.74 -9.15 0.48
N LEU A 61 -3.76 -9.82 -0.06
CA LEU A 61 -4.45 -9.36 -1.26
C LEU A 61 -5.48 -8.27 -0.96
N LEU A 62 -6.03 -8.23 0.26
CA LEU A 62 -7.01 -7.24 0.71
C LEU A 62 -8.30 -7.20 -0.11
N LEU A 63 -8.81 -8.37 -0.53
CA LEU A 63 -10.03 -8.48 -1.35
C LEU A 63 -11.22 -7.76 -0.73
N SER A 64 -11.50 -8.01 0.56
CA SER A 64 -12.61 -7.37 1.28
C SER A 64 -12.50 -5.84 1.29
N MET A 65 -11.28 -5.33 1.39
CA MET A 65 -11.02 -3.88 1.34
C MET A 65 -11.22 -3.33 -0.07
N MET A 66 -10.72 -4.03 -1.09
CA MET A 66 -10.92 -3.64 -2.48
C MET A 66 -12.41 -3.61 -2.84
N GLU A 67 -13.17 -4.65 -2.50
CA GLU A 67 -14.62 -4.72 -2.74
C GLU A 67 -15.37 -3.59 -2.03
N LYS A 68 -14.97 -3.23 -0.82
CA LYS A 68 -15.56 -2.11 -0.07
C LYS A 68 -15.37 -0.76 -0.76
N TYR A 69 -14.20 -0.53 -1.38
CA TYR A 69 -13.89 0.77 -1.98
C TYR A 69 -14.29 0.87 -3.47
N PHE A 70 -14.22 -0.22 -4.21
CA PHE A 70 -14.34 -0.21 -5.67
C PHE A 70 -15.44 -1.14 -6.21
N GLY A 71 -16.07 -1.95 -5.34
CA GLY A 71 -16.91 -3.06 -5.78
C GLY A 71 -16.08 -4.27 -6.22
N LYS A 72 -16.77 -5.33 -6.65
CA LYS A 72 -16.10 -6.53 -7.16
C LYS A 72 -15.40 -6.24 -8.47
N ALA A 73 -14.15 -6.65 -8.57
CA ALA A 73 -13.41 -6.58 -9.82
C ALA A 73 -14.02 -7.53 -10.86
N GLU A 74 -14.12 -7.10 -12.09
CA GLU A 74 -14.65 -7.87 -13.22
C GLU A 74 -13.58 -8.71 -13.93
N ASN A 75 -12.32 -8.36 -13.75
CA ASN A 75 -11.17 -9.02 -14.38
C ASN A 75 -9.90 -8.80 -13.58
N LEU A 76 -8.82 -9.51 -13.99
CA LEU A 76 -7.53 -9.46 -13.32
C LEU A 76 -6.92 -8.06 -13.33
N ASP A 77 -6.97 -7.35 -14.45
CA ASP A 77 -6.37 -6.02 -14.58
C ASP A 77 -6.99 -5.03 -13.57
N GLN A 78 -8.31 -5.02 -13.48
CA GLN A 78 -9.05 -4.18 -12.51
C GLN A 78 -8.73 -4.58 -11.06
N LEU A 79 -8.65 -5.87 -10.76
CA LEU A 79 -8.25 -6.35 -9.43
C LEU A 79 -6.88 -5.81 -9.04
N ILE A 80 -5.91 -5.93 -9.94
CA ILE A 80 -4.52 -5.51 -9.69
C ILE A 80 -4.43 -3.99 -9.57
N GLU A 81 -5.10 -3.24 -10.42
CA GLU A 81 -5.15 -1.77 -10.35
C GLU A 81 -5.71 -1.29 -9.00
N ASN A 82 -6.85 -1.85 -8.57
CA ASN A 82 -7.47 -1.54 -7.29
C ASN A 82 -6.56 -1.85 -6.09
N GLY A 83 -5.94 -3.04 -6.09
CA GLY A 83 -5.05 -3.46 -5.02
C GLY A 83 -3.77 -2.63 -4.95
N GLN A 84 -3.17 -2.33 -6.09
CA GLN A 84 -1.99 -1.47 -6.16
C GLN A 84 -2.31 -0.02 -5.79
N PHE A 85 -3.50 0.48 -6.08
CA PHE A 85 -3.95 1.79 -5.62
C PHE A 85 -4.04 1.84 -4.09
N ILE A 86 -4.65 0.84 -3.45
CA ILE A 86 -4.74 0.76 -1.97
C ILE A 86 -3.34 0.74 -1.37
N GLN A 87 -2.44 -0.11 -1.88
CA GLN A 87 -1.06 -0.16 -1.42
C GLN A 87 -0.36 1.19 -1.55
N THR A 88 -0.49 1.83 -2.70
CA THR A 88 0.12 3.12 -3.01
C THR A 88 -0.34 4.21 -2.03
N ALA A 89 -1.64 4.34 -1.86
CA ALA A 89 -2.24 5.32 -0.94
C ALA A 89 -1.87 5.05 0.53
N GLY A 90 -1.82 3.76 0.91
CA GLY A 90 -1.39 3.34 2.25
C GLY A 90 0.06 3.68 2.53
N MET A 91 0.98 3.36 1.61
CA MET A 91 2.41 3.66 1.76
C MET A 91 2.68 5.16 1.75
N GLN A 92 2.01 5.91 0.90
CA GLN A 92 2.08 7.38 0.92
C GLN A 92 1.66 7.93 2.27
N CYS A 93 0.51 7.50 2.79
CA CYS A 93 0.01 7.92 4.10
C CYS A 93 1.02 7.62 5.22
N LEU A 94 1.59 6.42 5.25
CA LEU A 94 2.54 6.01 6.29
C LEU A 94 3.76 6.94 6.35
N PHE A 95 4.39 7.22 5.22
CA PHE A 95 5.58 8.06 5.15
C PHE A 95 5.27 9.53 5.41
N GLU A 96 4.18 10.05 4.86
CA GLU A 96 3.80 11.45 5.05
C GLU A 96 3.34 11.73 6.48
N GLU A 97 2.54 10.84 7.11
CA GLU A 97 2.10 11.01 8.49
C GLU A 97 3.27 10.89 9.48
N GLY A 98 4.21 9.97 9.24
CA GLY A 98 5.43 9.91 10.06
C GLY A 98 6.22 11.23 10.01
N ARG A 99 6.33 11.85 8.84
CA ARG A 99 6.99 13.15 8.67
C ARG A 99 6.24 14.30 9.34
N ARG A 100 4.89 14.31 9.28
CA ARG A 100 4.05 15.31 9.97
C ARG A 100 4.19 15.27 11.49
N GLN A 101 4.59 14.12 12.05
CA GLN A 101 4.77 13.92 13.48
C GLN A 101 6.14 14.39 13.99
N LYS A 102 7.01 14.94 13.16
CA LYS A 102 8.28 15.52 13.60
C LYS A 102 8.05 16.71 14.55
N PRO A 103 8.91 16.92 15.54
CA PRO A 103 10.14 16.15 15.84
C PRO A 103 9.89 14.89 16.68
N TYR A 104 8.64 14.55 17.00
CA TYR A 104 8.31 13.43 17.86
C TYR A 104 8.62 12.09 17.18
N CYS A 105 8.21 11.90 15.93
CA CYS A 105 8.56 10.74 15.13
C CYS A 105 9.89 10.97 14.40
N SER A 106 10.85 10.09 14.61
CA SER A 106 12.20 10.20 14.06
C SER A 106 12.49 9.16 12.96
N MET A 107 11.64 8.14 12.78
CA MET A 107 11.92 7.03 11.89
C MET A 107 10.64 6.40 11.34
N VAL A 108 10.65 6.11 10.02
CA VAL A 108 9.63 5.30 9.34
C VAL A 108 10.35 4.29 8.45
N LEU A 109 10.20 3.00 8.73
CA LEU A 109 10.79 1.92 7.95
C LEU A 109 9.70 1.04 7.35
N THR A 110 9.81 0.74 6.06
CA THR A 110 8.87 -0.16 5.39
C THR A 110 9.25 -1.61 5.59
N TRP A 111 8.26 -2.46 5.80
CA TRP A 111 8.37 -3.91 5.74
C TRP A 111 7.55 -4.46 4.55
N CYS A 112 8.12 -5.16 3.58
CA CYS A 112 9.52 -5.30 3.22
C CYS A 112 9.83 -4.34 2.09
N TYR A 113 11.13 -4.21 1.71
CA TYR A 113 11.46 -3.36 0.57
C TYR A 113 11.22 -4.04 -0.77
N ASN A 114 11.67 -5.30 -0.90
CA ASN A 114 11.52 -6.10 -2.11
C ASN A 114 11.14 -7.55 -1.81
N GLU A 115 10.48 -8.20 -2.76
CA GLU A 115 10.16 -9.62 -2.68
C GLU A 115 11.39 -10.47 -3.06
N PRO A 116 11.77 -11.47 -2.22
CA PRO A 116 12.90 -12.36 -2.51
C PRO A 116 12.53 -13.53 -3.42
N TRP A 117 11.25 -13.74 -3.69
CA TRP A 117 10.71 -14.86 -4.46
C TRP A 117 9.41 -14.45 -5.17
N PRO A 118 8.86 -15.28 -6.11
CA PRO A 118 7.59 -14.99 -6.77
C PRO A 118 6.42 -14.90 -5.76
N CYS A 119 6.11 -13.68 -5.33
CA CYS A 119 5.07 -13.39 -4.35
C CYS A 119 3.89 -12.71 -5.06
N ALA A 120 2.68 -13.25 -4.90
CA ALA A 120 1.50 -12.73 -5.58
C ALA A 120 0.97 -11.43 -4.95
N ALA A 121 1.04 -11.32 -3.61
CA ALA A 121 0.70 -10.10 -2.89
C ALA A 121 1.53 -9.99 -1.61
N GLY A 122 1.87 -8.78 -1.22
CA GLY A 122 2.67 -8.53 -0.03
C GLY A 122 2.94 -7.06 0.21
N GLY A 123 3.62 -6.75 1.33
CA GLY A 123 3.94 -5.40 1.76
C GLY A 123 5.08 -4.73 0.99
N SER A 124 5.82 -5.47 0.18
CA SER A 124 7.00 -4.97 -0.51
C SER A 124 6.67 -3.95 -1.59
N ALA A 125 7.53 -2.95 -1.74
CA ALA A 125 7.42 -1.92 -2.76
C ALA A 125 7.92 -2.38 -4.14
N ILE A 126 8.73 -3.44 -4.18
CA ILE A 126 9.34 -4.02 -5.39
C ILE A 126 8.95 -5.49 -5.45
N SER A 127 8.26 -5.90 -6.51
CA SER A 127 7.93 -7.30 -6.79
C SER A 127 9.15 -8.07 -7.28
N TRP A 128 9.17 -9.39 -7.04
CA TRP A 128 10.10 -10.29 -7.71
C TRP A 128 9.89 -10.22 -9.25
N PRO A 129 10.96 -10.33 -10.06
CA PRO A 129 12.38 -10.43 -9.68
C PRO A 129 13.03 -9.10 -9.30
N LEU A 130 12.51 -7.94 -9.66
CA LEU A 130 12.94 -6.56 -9.29
C LEU A 130 12.05 -5.52 -10.00
N LYS A 131 10.75 -5.75 -10.07
CA LYS A 131 9.82 -4.82 -10.72
C LYS A 131 9.20 -3.87 -9.68
N PRO A 132 9.47 -2.54 -9.74
CA PRO A 132 8.84 -1.59 -8.85
C PRO A 132 7.32 -1.56 -9.02
N LYS A 133 6.60 -1.62 -7.90
CA LYS A 133 5.16 -1.36 -7.85
C LYS A 133 4.90 0.16 -7.83
N PRO A 134 3.67 0.63 -8.12
CA PRO A 134 3.32 2.05 -7.97
C PRO A 134 3.65 2.62 -6.59
N ALA A 135 3.52 1.81 -5.53
CA ALA A 135 3.87 2.17 -4.16
C ALA A 135 5.34 2.61 -3.99
N TYR A 136 6.29 2.02 -4.75
CA TYR A 136 7.69 2.47 -4.75
C TYR A 136 7.82 3.95 -5.13
N PHE A 137 7.11 4.36 -6.16
CA PHE A 137 7.18 5.75 -6.64
C PHE A 137 6.49 6.72 -5.68
N ALA A 138 5.39 6.30 -5.03
CA ALA A 138 4.72 7.07 -3.99
C ALA A 138 5.67 7.28 -2.78
N MET A 139 6.33 6.23 -2.30
CA MET A 139 7.32 6.33 -1.23
C MET A 139 8.46 7.27 -1.61
N LYS A 140 9.02 7.11 -2.82
CA LYS A 140 10.06 7.99 -3.36
C LYS A 140 9.63 9.45 -3.37
N GLN A 141 8.38 9.72 -3.73
CA GLN A 141 7.82 11.06 -3.71
C GLN A 141 7.64 11.57 -2.28
N SER A 142 7.08 10.75 -1.39
CA SER A 142 6.85 11.09 0.01
C SER A 142 8.14 11.33 0.81
N CYS A 143 9.29 10.84 0.30
CA CYS A 143 10.61 11.06 0.89
C CYS A 143 11.35 12.27 0.30
N ARG A 144 10.75 13.09 -0.54
CA ARG A 144 11.41 14.32 -1.03
C ARG A 144 11.72 15.26 0.14
N PRO A 145 12.91 15.87 0.18
CA PRO A 145 13.29 16.77 1.29
C PRO A 145 12.26 17.89 1.52
N VAL A 146 11.76 18.48 0.43
CA VAL A 146 10.72 19.52 0.48
C VAL A 146 9.55 19.08 -0.38
N MET A 147 8.35 19.11 0.19
CA MET A 147 7.12 18.80 -0.55
C MET A 147 5.89 19.41 0.10
N THR A 148 4.86 19.67 -0.71
CA THR A 148 3.51 19.93 -0.22
C THR A 148 2.68 18.66 -0.28
N THR A 149 1.81 18.45 0.71
CA THR A 149 0.97 17.26 0.78
C THR A 149 -0.35 17.56 1.49
N ALA A 150 -1.41 16.84 1.08
CA ALA A 150 -2.72 16.89 1.71
C ALA A 150 -2.87 15.77 2.75
N GLN A 151 -3.39 16.09 3.94
CA GLN A 151 -3.67 15.09 4.96
C GLN A 151 -5.02 14.42 4.70
N ILE A 152 -5.05 13.41 3.83
CA ILE A 152 -6.27 12.71 3.43
C ILE A 152 -6.75 11.79 4.56
N GLN A 153 -7.94 12.03 5.06
CA GLN A 153 -8.49 11.28 6.20
C GLN A 153 -9.10 9.93 5.80
N LYS A 154 -9.70 9.84 4.62
CA LYS A 154 -10.33 8.63 4.08
C LYS A 154 -10.34 8.68 2.55
N LEU A 155 -10.42 7.52 1.92
CA LEU A 155 -10.45 7.41 0.46
C LEU A 155 -11.86 7.55 -0.13
N LEU A 156 -12.89 7.16 0.63
CA LEU A 156 -14.27 7.14 0.16
C LEU A 156 -15.06 8.28 0.80
N TRP A 157 -15.70 9.08 -0.03
CA TRP A 157 -16.56 10.19 0.35
C TRP A 157 -17.94 9.99 -0.28
N THR A 158 -18.99 10.33 0.46
CA THR A 158 -20.37 10.25 -0.02
C THR A 158 -20.90 11.64 -0.33
N GLU A 159 -21.89 11.71 -1.20
CA GLU A 159 -22.56 12.97 -1.52
C GLU A 159 -23.10 13.64 -0.24
N GLY A 160 -22.87 14.95 -0.11
CA GLY A 160 -23.25 15.74 1.06
C GLY A 160 -22.24 15.74 2.20
N GLU A 161 -21.19 14.92 2.18
CA GLU A 161 -20.11 15.04 3.16
C GLU A 161 -19.22 16.25 2.86
N GLU A 162 -18.80 16.93 3.93
CA GLU A 162 -17.85 18.03 3.80
C GLU A 162 -16.41 17.52 3.63
N PHE A 163 -15.77 17.84 2.50
CA PHE A 163 -14.39 17.50 2.22
C PHE A 163 -13.45 18.54 2.82
N LYS A 164 -12.93 18.27 4.01
CA LYS A 164 -11.94 19.10 4.69
C LYS A 164 -10.58 18.43 4.76
N ASN A 165 -9.55 19.10 4.24
CA ASN A 165 -8.17 18.62 4.31
C ASN A 165 -7.23 19.72 4.77
N ALA A 166 -6.23 19.33 5.59
CA ALA A 166 -5.08 20.17 5.89
C ALA A 166 -4.04 20.00 4.77
N ILE A 167 -3.51 21.11 4.29
CA ILE A 167 -2.36 21.13 3.37
C ILE A 167 -1.12 21.41 4.20
N TRP A 168 -0.11 20.56 4.06
CA TRP A 168 1.14 20.65 4.78
C TRP A 168 2.30 20.95 3.84
N LEU A 169 3.20 21.82 4.27
CA LEU A 169 4.54 21.95 3.72
C LEU A 169 5.49 21.16 4.61
N LEU A 170 6.08 20.09 4.07
CA LEU A 170 7.06 19.27 4.75
C LEU A 170 8.45 19.68 4.28
N ASN A 171 9.29 20.09 5.23
CA ASN A 171 10.69 20.47 4.96
C ASN A 171 11.62 19.67 5.86
N ASP A 172 12.38 18.76 5.26
CA ASP A 172 13.42 17.96 5.90
C ASP A 172 14.81 18.39 5.39
N SER A 173 14.90 19.51 4.67
CA SER A 173 16.17 20.11 4.29
C SER A 173 16.79 20.87 5.47
N PHE A 174 18.08 21.21 5.36
CA PHE A 174 18.77 22.04 6.36
C PHE A 174 18.49 23.54 6.19
N ASN A 175 17.73 23.93 5.17
CA ASN A 175 17.44 25.32 4.87
C ASN A 175 15.99 25.67 5.26
N GLU A 176 15.79 26.85 5.76
CA GLU A 176 14.45 27.46 5.88
C GLU A 176 13.88 27.76 4.48
N ILE A 177 12.57 27.66 4.35
CA ILE A 177 11.78 27.98 3.15
C ILE A 177 10.63 28.91 3.47
#